data_25470d5e3c5a8acffec2ee75e9439a3a
#
_entry.id   25470d5e3c5a8acffec2ee75e9439a3a
#
_cell.length_a   1.000
_cell.length_b   1.000
_cell.length_c   1.000
_cell.angle_alpha   90.00
_cell.angle_beta   90.00
_cell.angle_gamma   90.00
#
_symmetry.space_group_name_H-M   'P 1'
#
loop_
_entity.id
_entity.type
_entity.pdbx_description
1 polymer ?
#
loop_
_entity_poly.entity_id
_entity_poly.type
_entity_poly.pdbx_seq_one_letter_code
_entity_poly.pdbx_strand_id
1 'polypeptide(L)'
;MLREWDYLKPRHWKSGTITWSRNGNKTGSIGISVHMDEESPYVELDYKYNDEPRNYRIRLVSVPSNLGTGKVWYFLCPQTGKRCRKLYSVGGWFLHREAFNGVYYDSQIRSKQMRYYDKMFGPMYQTDRLYGELHKPYFKRYYNGQPTKRYIRINKKLHAASQVSVEDWERAVVGILKK
;
A
#
# COMPACT_ATOMS: atom_id res chain seq x y z
N MET A 1 -4.04 -2.19 -9.72
CA MET A 1 -5.50 -2.09 -9.88
C MET A 1 -5.89 -1.53 -11.26
N LEU A 2 -5.90 -0.21 -11.56
CA LEU A 2 -6.31 0.27 -12.89
C LEU A 2 -5.50 -0.33 -14.05
N ARG A 3 -4.19 -0.49 -13.87
CA ARG A 3 -3.31 -1.11 -14.87
C ARG A 3 -3.59 -2.60 -15.04
N GLU A 4 -3.79 -3.33 -13.96
CA GLU A 4 -4.07 -4.78 -13.95
C GLU A 4 -5.44 -5.09 -14.59
N TRP A 5 -6.37 -4.15 -14.50
CA TRP A 5 -7.70 -4.28 -15.09
C TRP A 5 -7.81 -3.65 -16.49
N ASP A 6 -6.69 -3.32 -17.12
CA ASP A 6 -6.60 -2.77 -18.47
C ASP A 6 -7.36 -1.44 -18.69
N TYR A 7 -7.51 -0.63 -17.64
CA TYR A 7 -8.15 0.69 -17.77
C TYR A 7 -7.24 1.76 -18.39
N LEU A 8 -5.93 1.54 -18.45
CA LEU A 8 -4.95 2.54 -18.88
C LEU A 8 -4.42 2.30 -20.30
N LYS A 9 -5.18 1.65 -21.15
CA LYS A 9 -4.84 1.46 -22.57
C LYS A 9 -5.08 2.77 -23.35
N PRO A 10 -4.12 3.23 -24.16
CA PRO A 10 -4.27 4.46 -24.95
C PRO A 10 -5.50 4.43 -25.85
N ARG A 11 -6.14 5.59 -26.06
CA ARG A 11 -7.32 5.76 -26.92
C ARG A 11 -8.47 4.82 -26.54
N HIS A 12 -8.61 4.51 -25.26
CA HIS A 12 -9.60 3.55 -24.79
C HIS A 12 -10.50 4.18 -23.72
N TRP A 13 -11.78 3.82 -23.77
CA TRP A 13 -12.74 4.11 -22.72
C TRP A 13 -13.18 2.81 -22.06
N LYS A 14 -13.22 2.78 -20.75
CA LYS A 14 -13.67 1.61 -19.99
C LYS A 14 -14.39 2.03 -18.72
N SER A 15 -15.53 1.42 -18.46
CA SER A 15 -16.31 1.61 -17.24
C SER A 15 -16.45 0.31 -16.45
N GLY A 16 -16.79 0.45 -15.18
CA GLY A 16 -17.06 -0.69 -14.29
C GLY A 16 -17.45 -0.21 -12.89
N THR A 17 -17.69 -1.17 -12.01
CA THR A 17 -18.05 -0.90 -10.62
C THR A 17 -16.98 -1.50 -9.69
N ILE A 18 -16.48 -0.69 -8.76
CA ILE A 18 -15.64 -1.15 -7.67
C ILE A 18 -16.53 -1.36 -6.45
N THR A 19 -16.50 -2.56 -5.89
CA THR A 19 -17.29 -2.91 -4.70
C THR A 19 -16.34 -3.28 -3.57
N TRP A 20 -16.60 -2.74 -2.38
CA TRP A 20 -15.94 -3.14 -1.15
C TRP A 20 -16.83 -4.07 -0.34
N SER A 21 -16.22 -5.09 0.23
CA SER A 21 -16.88 -6.00 1.16
C SER A 21 -16.05 -6.21 2.41
N ARG A 22 -16.72 -6.44 3.54
CA ARG A 22 -16.10 -6.81 4.81
C ARG A 22 -16.84 -8.02 5.37
N ASN A 23 -16.11 -9.09 5.66
CA ASN A 23 -16.69 -10.36 6.13
C ASN A 23 -17.81 -10.89 5.21
N GLY A 24 -17.61 -10.79 3.87
CA GLY A 24 -18.62 -11.23 2.90
C GLY A 24 -19.75 -10.23 2.62
N ASN A 25 -19.95 -9.23 3.46
CA ASN A 25 -21.01 -8.23 3.30
C ASN A 25 -20.50 -7.01 2.51
N LYS A 26 -21.28 -6.57 1.52
CA LYS A 26 -21.00 -5.36 0.74
C LYS A 26 -21.07 -4.14 1.66
N THR A 27 -19.98 -3.36 1.73
CA THR A 27 -19.89 -2.13 2.52
C THR A 27 -20.02 -0.86 1.68
N GLY A 28 -19.83 -0.95 0.38
CA GLY A 28 -19.97 0.18 -0.54
C GLY A 28 -19.62 -0.19 -1.97
N SER A 29 -20.01 0.66 -2.90
CA SER A 29 -19.60 0.54 -4.30
C SER A 29 -19.54 1.91 -4.96
N ILE A 30 -18.68 2.03 -5.96
CA ILE A 30 -18.58 3.21 -6.82
C ILE A 30 -18.56 2.79 -8.28
N GLY A 31 -19.21 3.55 -9.14
CA GLY A 31 -19.00 3.54 -10.58
C GLY A 31 -17.67 4.22 -10.92
N ILE A 32 -16.92 3.63 -11.82
CA ILE A 32 -15.68 4.19 -12.33
C ILE A 32 -15.70 4.15 -13.85
N SER A 33 -15.41 5.27 -14.49
CA SER A 33 -15.20 5.36 -15.94
C SER A 33 -13.85 6.01 -16.21
N VAL A 34 -13.04 5.37 -17.03
CA VAL A 34 -11.69 5.86 -17.36
C VAL A 34 -11.65 6.18 -18.85
N HIS A 35 -11.31 7.42 -19.13
CA HIS A 35 -11.16 7.94 -20.49
C HIS A 35 -9.68 8.22 -20.73
N MET A 36 -9.10 7.50 -21.69
CA MET A 36 -7.67 7.57 -22.01
C MET A 36 -7.43 8.36 -23.32
N ASP A 37 -8.00 9.58 -23.37
CA ASP A 37 -7.77 10.52 -24.45
C ASP A 37 -6.31 10.97 -24.49
N GLU A 38 -5.81 11.37 -25.67
CA GLU A 38 -4.40 11.74 -25.83
C GLU A 38 -4.04 13.01 -25.06
N GLU A 39 -4.93 14.01 -25.04
CA GLU A 39 -4.65 15.33 -24.48
C GLU A 39 -5.01 15.44 -22.99
N SER A 40 -6.12 14.85 -22.58
CA SER A 40 -6.65 15.03 -21.22
C SER A 40 -7.29 13.76 -20.63
N PRO A 41 -6.52 12.70 -20.40
CA PRO A 41 -7.05 11.49 -19.81
C PRO A 41 -7.56 11.74 -18.37
N TYR A 42 -8.71 11.13 -18.04
CA TYR A 42 -9.31 11.29 -16.72
C TYR A 42 -10.03 10.03 -16.26
N VAL A 43 -10.27 9.99 -14.95
CA VAL A 43 -11.16 9.03 -14.30
C VAL A 43 -12.37 9.77 -13.79
N GLU A 44 -13.55 9.30 -14.12
CA GLU A 44 -14.82 9.77 -13.58
C GLU A 44 -15.28 8.80 -12.51
N LEU A 45 -15.64 9.32 -11.35
CA LEU A 45 -16.18 8.58 -10.21
C LEU A 45 -17.64 8.97 -10.04
N ASP A 46 -18.51 7.96 -9.99
CA ASP A 46 -19.95 8.12 -9.81
C ASP A 46 -20.43 7.22 -8.66
N TYR A 47 -20.98 7.81 -7.60
CA TYR A 47 -21.41 7.08 -6.42
C TYR A 47 -22.34 7.91 -5.53
N LYS A 48 -22.93 7.27 -4.53
CA LYS A 48 -23.68 7.95 -3.45
C LYS A 48 -22.91 7.88 -2.14
N TYR A 49 -22.94 8.98 -1.41
CA TYR A 49 -22.42 9.06 -0.05
C TYR A 49 -23.46 9.76 0.84
N ASN A 50 -23.97 9.04 1.86
CA ASN A 50 -25.10 9.48 2.69
C ASN A 50 -26.30 9.93 1.84
N ASP A 51 -26.67 9.11 0.84
CA ASP A 51 -27.74 9.33 -0.14
C ASP A 51 -27.54 10.51 -1.10
N GLU A 52 -26.47 11.28 -0.94
CA GLU A 52 -26.11 12.35 -1.86
C GLU A 52 -25.35 11.78 -3.07
N PRO A 53 -25.83 12.05 -4.31
CA PRO A 53 -25.09 11.64 -5.50
C PRO A 53 -23.82 12.48 -5.66
N ARG A 54 -22.73 11.84 -6.01
CA ARG A 54 -21.43 12.48 -6.29
C ARG A 54 -20.90 11.98 -7.61
N ASN A 55 -20.66 12.92 -8.51
CA ASN A 55 -20.02 12.68 -9.79
C ASN A 55 -18.93 13.73 -9.99
N TYR A 56 -17.68 13.30 -10.21
CA TYR A 56 -16.59 14.21 -10.54
C TYR A 56 -15.45 13.49 -11.24
N ARG A 57 -14.63 14.29 -11.91
CA ARG A 57 -13.50 13.81 -12.71
C ARG A 57 -12.18 14.10 -12.01
N ILE A 58 -11.26 13.12 -12.13
CA ILE A 58 -9.90 13.19 -11.64
C ILE A 58 -8.98 13.01 -12.83
N ARG A 59 -8.21 14.04 -13.14
CA ARG A 59 -7.27 14.02 -14.26
C ARG A 59 -6.17 12.98 -14.02
N LEU A 60 -5.80 12.28 -15.08
CA LEU A 60 -4.64 11.39 -15.11
C LEU A 60 -3.47 12.09 -15.75
N VAL A 61 -2.27 11.90 -15.18
CA VAL A 61 -1.02 12.40 -15.74
C VAL A 61 0.00 11.28 -15.78
N SER A 62 0.79 11.22 -16.82
CA SER A 62 1.87 10.24 -16.93
C SER A 62 3.23 10.90 -16.86
N VAL A 63 4.20 10.17 -16.33
CA VAL A 63 5.61 10.53 -16.36
C VAL A 63 6.42 9.35 -16.91
N PRO A 64 7.55 9.59 -17.58
CA PRO A 64 8.46 8.51 -17.97
C PRO A 64 8.84 7.66 -16.76
N SER A 65 8.97 6.35 -16.96
CA SER A 65 9.48 5.46 -15.91
C SER A 65 10.97 5.68 -15.72
N ASN A 66 11.44 5.65 -14.47
CA ASN A 66 12.87 5.66 -14.13
C ASN A 66 13.61 4.38 -14.55
N LEU A 67 12.89 3.36 -15.03
CA LEU A 67 13.46 2.11 -15.55
C LEU A 67 13.81 2.20 -17.06
N GLY A 68 13.76 3.40 -17.64
CA GLY A 68 14.12 3.66 -19.05
C GLY A 68 13.02 3.31 -20.05
N THR A 69 12.01 2.53 -19.68
CA THR A 69 10.92 2.13 -20.57
C THR A 69 9.54 2.33 -19.94
N GLY A 70 8.57 2.78 -20.77
CA GLY A 70 7.18 2.93 -20.38
C GLY A 70 6.86 4.21 -19.59
N LYS A 71 5.58 4.33 -19.21
CA LYS A 71 5.03 5.49 -18.47
C LYS A 71 4.43 5.03 -17.14
N VAL A 72 4.56 5.86 -16.12
CA VAL A 72 3.90 5.70 -14.82
C VAL A 72 2.76 6.70 -14.74
N TRP A 73 1.56 6.20 -14.48
CA TRP A 73 0.35 7.01 -14.39
C TRP A 73 0.07 7.42 -12.93
N TYR A 74 -0.40 8.66 -12.77
CA TYR A 74 -0.77 9.26 -11.51
C TYR A 74 -2.13 9.93 -11.63
N PHE A 75 -2.90 9.93 -10.55
CA PHE A 75 -4.02 10.83 -10.37
C PHE A 75 -3.50 12.23 -10.04
N LEU A 76 -4.09 13.25 -10.64
CA LEU A 76 -3.89 14.64 -10.23
C LEU A 76 -5.03 15.01 -9.29
N CYS A 77 -4.72 15.18 -8.01
CA CYS A 77 -5.74 15.49 -7.02
C CYS A 77 -6.45 16.82 -7.36
N PRO A 78 -7.79 16.84 -7.47
CA PRO A 78 -8.51 18.06 -7.85
C PRO A 78 -8.40 19.18 -6.81
N GLN A 79 -8.18 18.87 -5.54
CA GLN A 79 -8.08 19.85 -4.47
C GLN A 79 -6.64 20.36 -4.26
N THR A 80 -5.65 19.46 -4.27
CA THR A 80 -4.25 19.83 -3.95
C THR A 80 -3.37 20.03 -5.17
N GLY A 81 -3.80 19.64 -6.37
CA GLY A 81 -2.99 19.64 -7.59
C GLY A 81 -1.80 18.65 -7.55
N LYS A 82 -1.66 17.87 -6.48
CA LYS A 82 -0.54 16.94 -6.32
C LYS A 82 -0.78 15.63 -7.06
N ARG A 83 0.30 15.07 -7.61
CA ARG A 83 0.29 13.75 -8.23
C ARG A 83 0.29 12.67 -7.17
N CYS A 84 -0.60 11.69 -7.26
CA CYS A 84 -0.66 10.56 -6.34
C CYS A 84 -0.99 9.25 -7.05
N ARG A 85 -0.52 8.15 -6.50
CA ARG A 85 -0.82 6.80 -6.99
C ARG A 85 -2.03 6.17 -6.31
N LYS A 86 -2.45 6.75 -5.19
CA LYS A 86 -3.59 6.31 -4.38
C LYS A 86 -4.44 7.50 -4.01
N LEU A 87 -5.74 7.32 -4.07
CA LEU A 87 -6.73 8.25 -3.54
C LEU A 87 -7.29 7.65 -2.25
N TYR A 88 -7.55 8.51 -1.29
CA TYR A 88 -8.09 8.15 0.02
C TYR A 88 -9.53 8.65 0.11
N SER A 89 -10.42 7.81 0.60
CA SER A 89 -11.82 8.18 0.85
C SER A 89 -11.98 8.67 2.28
N VAL A 90 -12.22 9.97 2.42
CA VAL A 90 -12.51 10.60 3.72
C VAL A 90 -13.66 11.59 3.51
N GLY A 91 -14.69 11.55 4.35
CA GLY A 91 -15.87 12.41 4.21
C GLY A 91 -16.59 12.22 2.86
N GLY A 92 -16.46 11.04 2.28
CA GLY A 92 -17.06 10.69 0.99
C GLY A 92 -16.36 11.28 -0.25
N TRP A 93 -15.13 11.81 -0.14
CA TRP A 93 -14.35 12.30 -1.27
C TRP A 93 -13.09 11.46 -1.47
N PHE A 94 -12.74 11.16 -2.73
CA PHE A 94 -11.51 10.46 -3.09
C PHE A 94 -10.44 11.45 -3.52
N LEU A 95 -9.55 11.81 -2.60
CA LEU A 95 -8.54 12.84 -2.78
C LEU A 95 -7.15 12.35 -2.35
N HIS A 96 -6.13 13.16 -2.62
CA HIS A 96 -4.81 12.95 -2.04
C HIS A 96 -4.86 13.07 -0.51
N ARG A 97 -4.06 12.29 0.22
CA ARG A 97 -4.07 12.27 1.69
C ARG A 97 -3.90 13.65 2.33
N GLU A 98 -3.11 14.52 1.71
CA GLU A 98 -2.85 15.87 2.22
C GLU A 98 -4.02 16.86 2.00
N ALA A 99 -5.05 16.45 1.26
CA ALA A 99 -6.30 17.17 1.19
C ALA A 99 -7.11 17.07 2.49
N PHE A 100 -6.75 16.13 3.35
CA PHE A 100 -7.43 15.85 4.60
C PHE A 100 -6.50 16.12 5.78
N ASN A 101 -6.94 16.87 6.76
CA ASN A 101 -6.20 17.09 8.00
C ASN A 101 -6.17 15.79 8.82
N GLY A 102 -4.99 15.43 9.35
CA GLY A 102 -4.84 14.29 10.26
C GLY A 102 -4.76 12.92 9.60
N VAL A 103 -4.72 12.82 8.27
CA VAL A 103 -4.51 11.54 7.59
C VAL A 103 -3.02 11.25 7.44
N TYR A 104 -2.50 10.41 8.32
CA TYR A 104 -1.10 9.99 8.34
C TYR A 104 -0.97 8.48 8.07
N TYR A 105 0.18 8.05 7.59
CA TYR A 105 0.52 6.62 7.57
C TYR A 105 0.80 6.11 8.99
N ASP A 106 0.51 4.85 9.26
CA ASP A 106 0.80 4.22 10.56
C ASP A 106 2.25 4.44 11.02
N SER A 107 3.20 4.40 10.07
CA SER A 107 4.62 4.68 10.36
C SER A 107 4.88 6.11 10.83
N GLN A 108 4.02 7.07 10.52
CA GLN A 108 4.16 8.48 10.92
C GLN A 108 3.55 8.75 12.29
N ILE A 109 2.48 8.04 12.64
CA ILE A 109 1.78 8.21 13.94
C ILE A 109 2.39 7.36 15.06
N ARG A 110 3.22 6.35 14.73
CA ARG A 110 3.90 5.53 15.72
C ARG A 110 4.90 6.35 16.55
N SER A 111 4.80 6.26 17.86
CA SER A 111 5.75 6.89 18.79
C SER A 111 7.17 6.35 18.57
N LYS A 112 8.18 7.09 19.05
CA LYS A 112 9.58 6.61 19.04
C LYS A 112 9.73 5.27 19.75
N GLN A 113 9.02 5.10 20.86
CA GLN A 113 9.00 3.88 21.65
C GLN A 113 8.42 2.71 20.85
N MET A 114 7.27 2.91 20.21
CA MET A 114 6.64 1.86 19.39
C MET A 114 7.51 1.45 18.19
N ARG A 115 8.21 2.41 17.56
CA ARG A 115 9.19 2.11 16.50
C ARG A 115 10.39 1.32 17.02
N TYR A 116 10.81 1.57 18.26
CA TYR A 116 11.86 0.78 18.92
C TYR A 116 11.39 -0.66 19.15
N TYR A 117 10.18 -0.88 19.66
CA TYR A 117 9.60 -2.22 19.83
C TYR A 117 9.44 -2.97 18.52
N ASP A 118 8.93 -2.31 17.49
CA ASP A 118 8.83 -2.92 16.15
C ASP A 118 10.21 -3.36 15.62
N LYS A 119 11.25 -2.58 15.88
CA LYS A 119 12.62 -2.92 15.47
C LYS A 119 13.18 -4.12 16.25
N MET A 120 12.94 -4.17 17.55
CA MET A 120 13.44 -5.24 18.43
C MET A 120 12.65 -6.55 18.23
N PHE A 121 11.33 -6.47 18.27
CA PHE A 121 10.47 -7.66 18.30
C PHE A 121 9.84 -7.99 16.93
N GLY A 122 9.85 -7.07 15.98
CA GLY A 122 9.29 -7.29 14.64
C GLY A 122 9.83 -8.55 13.92
N PRO A 123 11.13 -8.86 14.00
CA PRO A 123 11.67 -10.12 13.46
C PRO A 123 11.05 -11.37 14.10
N MET A 124 10.79 -11.34 15.42
CA MET A 124 10.22 -12.46 16.16
C MET A 124 8.79 -12.78 15.68
N TYR A 125 7.94 -11.77 15.47
CA TYR A 125 6.58 -11.97 14.96
C TYR A 125 6.53 -12.46 13.50
N GLN A 126 7.64 -12.36 12.77
CA GLN A 126 7.73 -12.80 11.37
C GLN A 126 8.38 -14.18 11.22
N THR A 127 8.79 -14.83 12.33
CA THR A 127 9.60 -16.05 12.32
C THR A 127 8.94 -17.16 11.52
N ASP A 128 7.68 -17.49 11.80
CA ASP A 128 6.96 -18.56 11.09
C ASP A 128 6.84 -18.29 9.59
N ARG A 129 6.57 -17.05 9.21
CA ARG A 129 6.51 -16.66 7.80
C ARG A 129 7.88 -16.77 7.12
N LEU A 130 8.97 -16.41 7.82
CA LEU A 130 10.33 -16.50 7.28
C LEU A 130 10.76 -17.95 7.14
N TYR A 131 10.45 -18.81 8.11
CA TYR A 131 10.67 -20.26 7.97
C TYR A 131 9.83 -20.84 6.83
N GLY A 132 8.55 -20.50 6.74
CA GLY A 132 7.71 -20.92 5.63
C GLY A 132 8.26 -20.48 4.26
N GLU A 133 8.91 -19.30 4.19
CA GLU A 133 9.57 -18.82 2.97
C GLU A 133 10.80 -19.65 2.59
N LEU A 134 11.61 -20.07 3.57
CA LEU A 134 12.78 -20.93 3.36
C LEU A 134 12.44 -22.34 2.88
N HIS A 135 11.25 -22.83 3.22
CA HIS A 135 10.79 -24.18 2.88
C HIS A 135 9.87 -24.21 1.65
N LYS A 136 9.70 -23.09 0.96
CA LYS A 136 8.94 -23.09 -0.30
C LYS A 136 9.63 -23.94 -1.37
N PRO A 137 8.87 -24.67 -2.20
CA PRO A 137 9.41 -25.34 -3.37
C PRO A 137 10.27 -24.37 -4.20
N TYR A 138 11.38 -24.85 -4.70
CA TYR A 138 12.30 -24.07 -5.55
C TYR A 138 12.98 -22.86 -4.89
N PHE A 139 12.97 -22.75 -3.57
CA PHE A 139 13.73 -21.70 -2.89
C PHE A 139 15.23 -21.93 -3.05
N LYS A 140 15.90 -21.07 -3.81
CA LYS A 140 17.35 -21.14 -4.03
C LYS A 140 18.11 -20.52 -2.86
N ARG A 141 18.74 -21.37 -2.03
CA ARG A 141 19.61 -20.91 -0.93
C ARG A 141 20.98 -20.47 -1.44
N TYR A 142 21.52 -21.19 -2.43
CA TYR A 142 22.83 -20.94 -3.01
C TYR A 142 22.72 -20.81 -4.54
N TYR A 143 23.62 -20.02 -5.12
CA TYR A 143 23.81 -19.89 -6.55
C TYR A 143 25.31 -19.78 -6.83
N ASN A 144 25.87 -20.62 -7.70
CA ASN A 144 27.31 -20.75 -7.95
C ASN A 144 28.16 -20.83 -6.67
N GLY A 145 27.76 -21.68 -5.70
CA GLY A 145 28.43 -21.83 -4.42
C GLY A 145 28.31 -20.70 -3.43
N GLN A 146 27.68 -19.56 -3.82
CA GLN A 146 27.49 -18.40 -2.98
C GLN A 146 26.04 -18.32 -2.45
N PRO A 147 25.80 -17.90 -1.20
CA PRO A 147 24.47 -17.73 -0.67
C PRO A 147 23.73 -16.60 -1.39
N THR A 148 22.47 -16.83 -1.75
CA THR A 148 21.66 -15.82 -2.43
C THR A 148 21.34 -14.62 -1.51
N LYS A 149 21.24 -13.42 -2.07
CA LYS A 149 20.86 -12.20 -1.31
C LYS A 149 19.56 -12.38 -0.53
N ARG A 150 18.62 -13.15 -1.09
CA ARG A 150 17.35 -13.47 -0.43
C ARG A 150 17.56 -14.35 0.80
N TYR A 151 18.39 -15.39 0.69
CA TYR A 151 18.74 -16.29 1.78
C TYR A 151 19.46 -15.56 2.91
N ILE A 152 20.48 -14.73 2.58
CA ILE A 152 21.21 -13.90 3.55
C ILE A 152 20.24 -12.99 4.32
N ARG A 153 19.32 -12.32 3.62
CA ARG A 153 18.34 -11.40 4.23
C ARG A 153 17.42 -12.13 5.21
N ILE A 154 16.93 -13.32 4.86
CA ILE A 154 16.07 -14.12 5.73
C ILE A 154 16.84 -14.58 6.96
N ASN A 155 18.04 -15.15 6.79
CA ASN A 155 18.87 -15.61 7.90
C ASN A 155 19.24 -14.48 8.85
N LYS A 156 19.57 -13.28 8.35
CA LYS A 156 19.82 -12.10 9.19
C LYS A 156 18.63 -11.75 10.08
N LYS A 157 17.40 -11.85 9.54
CA LYS A 157 16.18 -11.61 10.32
C LYS A 157 15.90 -12.70 11.35
N LEU A 158 16.10 -13.97 10.99
CA LEU A 158 15.94 -15.09 11.92
C LEU A 158 16.97 -15.04 13.05
N HIS A 159 18.22 -14.72 12.72
CA HIS A 159 19.27 -14.53 13.72
C HIS A 159 18.94 -13.35 14.67
N ALA A 160 18.44 -12.21 14.14
CA ALA A 160 18.01 -11.10 14.97
C ALA A 160 16.84 -11.49 15.90
N ALA A 161 15.93 -12.34 15.44
CA ALA A 161 14.82 -12.85 16.25
C ALA A 161 15.32 -13.77 17.38
N SER A 162 16.33 -14.58 17.14
CA SER A 162 16.91 -15.50 18.16
C SER A 162 17.76 -14.79 19.22
N GLN A 163 18.18 -13.55 18.98
CA GLN A 163 18.95 -12.76 19.95
C GLN A 163 18.08 -12.01 20.97
N VAL A 164 16.77 -12.00 20.78
CA VAL A 164 15.85 -11.33 21.71
C VAL A 164 15.70 -12.22 22.97
N SER A 165 16.15 -11.73 24.11
CA SER A 165 16.04 -12.45 25.38
C SER A 165 14.66 -12.27 26.02
N VAL A 166 14.30 -13.19 26.92
CA VAL A 166 13.08 -13.05 27.76
C VAL A 166 13.14 -11.79 28.61
N GLU A 167 14.33 -11.46 29.13
CA GLU A 167 14.57 -10.27 29.94
C GLU A 167 14.35 -8.96 29.16
N ASP A 168 14.70 -8.93 27.85
CA ASP A 168 14.43 -7.80 26.98
C ASP A 168 12.93 -7.63 26.77
N TRP A 169 12.21 -8.73 26.66
CA TRP A 169 10.76 -8.76 26.53
C TRP A 169 10.07 -8.24 27.81
N GLU A 170 10.49 -8.73 29.00
CA GLU A 170 9.97 -8.28 30.29
C GLU A 170 10.22 -6.80 30.52
N ARG A 171 11.43 -6.31 30.26
CA ARG A 171 11.78 -4.86 30.33
C ARG A 171 10.90 -4.02 29.42
N ALA A 172 10.62 -4.51 28.22
CA ALA A 172 9.78 -3.81 27.27
C ALA A 172 8.32 -3.73 27.77
N VAL A 173 7.76 -4.84 28.27
CA VAL A 173 6.38 -4.90 28.80
C VAL A 173 6.24 -4.02 30.04
N VAL A 174 7.17 -4.10 30.99
CA VAL A 174 7.16 -3.25 32.18
C VAL A 174 7.28 -1.76 31.83
N GLY A 175 8.05 -1.40 30.82
CA GLY A 175 8.15 -0.03 30.34
C GLY A 175 6.85 0.52 29.70
N ILE A 176 5.95 -0.36 29.25
CA ILE A 176 4.62 0.02 28.75
C ILE A 176 3.64 0.24 29.92
N LEU A 177 3.70 -0.61 30.94
CA LEU A 177 2.75 -0.59 32.07
C LEU A 177 3.04 0.54 33.09
N LYS A 178 4.22 1.16 33.04
CA LYS A 178 4.61 2.28 33.95
C LYS A 178 4.29 3.67 33.39
N LYS A 179 3.57 3.79 32.31
CA LYS A 179 3.06 5.05 31.73
C LYS A 179 1.55 5.03 31.62
#